data_b04db4b83335a7a553a13f83d0799333
#
_entry.id   b04db4b83335a7a553a13f83d0799333
#
_cell.length_a   1.000
_cell.length_b   1.000
_cell.length_c   1.000
_cell.angle_alpha   90.00
_cell.angle_beta   90.00
_cell.angle_gamma   90.00
#
_symmetry.space_group_name_H-M   'P 1'
#
loop_
_entity.id
_entity.type
_entity.pdbx_description
1 polymer ?
#
loop_
_entity_poly.entity_id
_entity_poly.type
_entity_poly.pdbx_seq_one_letter_code
_entity_poly.pdbx_strand_id
1 'polypeptide(L)'
;MGKQTKKKKSTGAAKEIFAKPPGRLGKWNVIAFVVLVIGEFIYYYAATPAINIQSTSFWVWMVISVALVGFCTLDFTVESNDTRSVATKATKPAAWIVVIMIAVGLIMVAASSKLFCASKYASLINIEDGDFQTDIPESRQINDIALMDTSTARIIGERAVGSLSDVVSQYEVSGNYSTIDYNGAPMKVAALNYAGFIKYMNNRKNGIPGYVLVDPVKNEAHYIQTEKPIVYSPSAYFNNNLYRHVQMAYPTYIFEGFYLELNDDGNPYYICPVLESHAGLFGAKDVKGVVICDPCTGDTEYHEVSDVPHWVDRVYDGDLVCQKYDWYGELSGGYWNSVFGNKGCKRTTDDYGYKVMDGDVWVYTGVTSVNGDESNIGFAMMNLRTGESKYYKVAGAEEYSAMASAEGQVQHLGYKASFPSLINISGIPTYIMVLKDNGGLVKMYALCLLYTSPSPRDTR
;
A
#
# COMPACT_ATOMS: atom_id res chain seq x y z
N MET A 1 2.17 -38.17 65.13
CA MET A 1 1.93 -38.72 63.78
C MET A 1 2.01 -37.56 62.78
N GLY A 2 3.17 -37.33 62.22
CA GLY A 2 3.41 -36.25 61.30
C GLY A 2 3.42 -36.75 59.85
N LYS A 3 2.56 -36.23 59.00
CA LYS A 3 2.57 -36.46 57.57
C LYS A 3 3.57 -35.47 56.90
N GLN A 4 4.71 -36.00 56.44
CA GLN A 4 5.61 -35.27 55.56
C GLN A 4 5.02 -35.28 54.14
N THR A 5 4.65 -34.09 53.64
CA THR A 5 4.32 -33.88 52.25
C THR A 5 5.58 -33.71 51.42
N LYS A 6 5.88 -34.65 50.55
CA LYS A 6 6.96 -34.58 49.56
C LYS A 6 6.65 -33.50 48.51
N LYS A 7 7.39 -32.39 48.54
CA LYS A 7 7.46 -31.44 47.43
C LYS A 7 8.17 -32.10 46.24
N LYS A 8 7.44 -32.39 45.17
CA LYS A 8 7.98 -32.87 43.90
C LYS A 8 8.79 -31.73 43.24
N LYS A 9 10.11 -31.93 43.09
CA LYS A 9 11.00 -31.06 42.34
C LYS A 9 10.72 -31.16 40.84
N SER A 10 10.13 -30.13 40.21
CA SER A 10 9.91 -30.04 38.76
C SER A 10 11.10 -29.36 38.00
N THR A 11 12.24 -29.27 38.63
CA THR A 11 13.45 -28.64 38.08
C THR A 11 14.48 -29.63 37.51
N GLY A 12 14.15 -30.93 37.43
CA GLY A 12 15.11 -31.97 37.03
C GLY A 12 15.25 -32.15 35.51
N ALA A 13 14.17 -32.10 34.77
CA ALA A 13 14.17 -32.52 33.36
C ALA A 13 14.99 -31.59 32.44
N ALA A 14 14.90 -30.28 32.62
CA ALA A 14 15.69 -29.33 31.81
C ALA A 14 17.22 -29.43 32.11
N LYS A 15 17.60 -29.63 33.40
CA LYS A 15 19.01 -29.81 33.77
C LYS A 15 19.61 -31.13 33.25
N GLU A 16 18.82 -32.22 33.18
CA GLU A 16 19.29 -33.50 32.64
C GLU A 16 19.51 -33.48 31.14
N ILE A 17 18.69 -32.71 30.35
CA ILE A 17 18.88 -32.55 28.91
C ILE A 17 20.21 -31.87 28.61
N PHE A 18 20.64 -30.89 29.42
CA PHE A 18 21.91 -30.19 29.27
C PHE A 18 23.14 -30.92 29.79
N ALA A 19 22.95 -32.01 30.58
CA ALA A 19 24.05 -32.77 31.13
C ALA A 19 24.53 -33.91 30.21
N LYS A 20 23.76 -34.26 29.19
CA LYS A 20 24.14 -35.29 28.21
C LYS A 20 25.28 -34.79 27.30
N PRO A 21 26.22 -35.70 26.90
CA PRO A 21 27.28 -35.33 25.96
C PRO A 21 26.63 -34.88 24.63
N PRO A 22 27.30 -33.89 23.92
CA PRO A 22 26.73 -33.36 22.67
C PRO A 22 26.65 -34.44 21.60
N GLY A 23 25.64 -34.35 20.74
CA GLY A 23 25.49 -35.17 19.54
C GLY A 23 26.59 -34.91 18.51
N ARG A 24 26.60 -35.70 17.46
CA ARG A 24 27.61 -35.65 16.41
C ARG A 24 26.99 -35.21 15.08
N LEU A 25 27.74 -34.40 14.35
CA LEU A 25 27.41 -34.08 12.95
C LEU A 25 27.78 -35.28 12.07
N GLY A 26 26.87 -35.66 11.17
CA GLY A 26 27.07 -36.78 10.26
C GLY A 26 26.66 -36.44 8.83
N LYS A 27 26.59 -37.45 7.97
CA LYS A 27 26.18 -37.29 6.55
C LYS A 27 24.77 -36.70 6.39
N TRP A 28 23.86 -36.97 7.32
CA TRP A 28 22.50 -36.43 7.30
C TRP A 28 22.47 -34.91 7.50
N ASN A 29 23.37 -34.36 8.31
CA ASN A 29 23.50 -32.92 8.47
C ASN A 29 23.94 -32.22 7.17
N VAL A 30 24.87 -32.86 6.41
CA VAL A 30 25.30 -32.33 5.09
C VAL A 30 24.12 -32.35 4.12
N ILE A 31 23.37 -33.45 4.07
CA ILE A 31 22.17 -33.54 3.20
C ILE A 31 21.15 -32.46 3.61
N ALA A 32 20.84 -32.32 4.90
CA ALA A 32 19.92 -31.29 5.37
C ALA A 32 20.38 -29.88 5.01
N PHE A 33 21.67 -29.60 5.12
CA PHE A 33 22.25 -28.31 4.73
C PHE A 33 22.14 -28.05 3.22
N VAL A 34 22.43 -29.06 2.39
CA VAL A 34 22.27 -28.92 0.93
C VAL A 34 20.81 -28.67 0.55
N VAL A 35 19.88 -29.39 1.18
CA VAL A 35 18.43 -29.16 0.98
C VAL A 35 18.01 -27.76 1.41
N LEU A 36 18.55 -27.28 2.55
CA LEU A 36 18.31 -25.92 3.02
C LEU A 36 18.80 -24.87 2.01
N VAL A 37 20.03 -25.01 1.53
CA VAL A 37 20.60 -24.06 0.54
C VAL A 37 19.75 -24.01 -0.73
N ILE A 38 19.32 -25.16 -1.23
CA ILE A 38 18.41 -25.21 -2.39
C ILE A 38 17.07 -24.54 -2.03
N GLY A 39 16.52 -24.79 -0.85
CA GLY A 39 15.29 -24.16 -0.36
C GLY A 39 15.40 -22.64 -0.26
N GLU A 40 16.54 -22.11 0.23
CA GLU A 40 16.81 -20.67 0.29
C GLU A 40 16.86 -20.02 -1.11
N PHE A 41 17.47 -20.67 -2.09
CA PHE A 41 17.45 -20.18 -3.47
C PHE A 41 16.03 -20.17 -4.05
N ILE A 42 15.25 -21.22 -3.83
CA ILE A 42 13.86 -21.29 -4.29
C ILE A 42 13.03 -20.20 -3.60
N TYR A 43 13.19 -20.02 -2.28
CA TYR A 43 12.50 -18.98 -1.52
C TYR A 43 12.86 -17.58 -2.03
N TYR A 44 14.16 -17.29 -2.18
CA TYR A 44 14.61 -16.00 -2.71
C TYR A 44 14.05 -15.72 -4.10
N TYR A 45 14.06 -16.72 -4.98
CA TYR A 45 13.48 -16.58 -6.31
C TYR A 45 11.96 -16.36 -6.27
N ALA A 46 11.24 -17.03 -5.37
CA ALA A 46 9.78 -16.95 -5.30
C ALA A 46 9.28 -15.66 -4.60
N ALA A 47 9.90 -15.31 -3.47
CA ALA A 47 9.46 -14.21 -2.60
C ALA A 47 10.21 -12.90 -2.86
N THR A 48 11.42 -12.96 -3.44
CA THR A 48 12.29 -11.81 -3.73
C THR A 48 12.30 -10.74 -2.62
N PRO A 49 12.62 -11.10 -1.36
CA PRO A 49 12.67 -10.12 -0.28
C PRO A 49 13.78 -9.10 -0.53
N ALA A 50 13.51 -7.82 -0.25
CA ALA A 50 14.52 -6.78 -0.33
C ALA A 50 15.68 -7.08 0.62
N ILE A 51 16.92 -7.11 0.12
CA ILE A 51 18.14 -7.30 0.93
C ILE A 51 18.51 -5.96 1.57
N ASN A 52 17.72 -5.54 2.55
CA ASN A 52 17.86 -4.24 3.20
C ASN A 52 17.55 -4.35 4.69
N ILE A 53 18.43 -3.76 5.52
CA ILE A 53 18.26 -3.78 6.98
C ILE A 53 17.01 -3.02 7.46
N GLN A 54 16.45 -2.12 6.66
CA GLN A 54 15.20 -1.42 6.94
C GLN A 54 13.96 -2.24 6.55
N SER A 55 14.15 -3.40 5.90
CA SER A 55 13.06 -4.30 5.53
C SER A 55 12.75 -5.29 6.64
N THR A 56 11.53 -5.27 7.16
CA THR A 56 11.08 -6.25 8.17
C THR A 56 11.06 -7.68 7.62
N SER A 57 10.73 -7.85 6.33
CA SER A 57 10.74 -9.16 5.66
C SER A 57 12.14 -9.75 5.58
N PHE A 58 13.18 -8.91 5.38
CA PHE A 58 14.56 -9.33 5.42
C PHE A 58 14.98 -9.89 6.80
N TRP A 59 14.60 -9.20 7.89
CA TRP A 59 14.88 -9.68 9.23
C TRP A 59 14.18 -10.99 9.55
N VAL A 60 12.90 -11.13 9.18
CA VAL A 60 12.15 -12.37 9.35
C VAL A 60 12.80 -13.51 8.58
N TRP A 61 13.16 -13.28 7.32
CA TRP A 61 13.88 -14.25 6.51
C TRP A 61 15.21 -14.66 7.14
N MET A 62 16.04 -13.69 7.56
CA MET A 62 17.32 -13.95 8.21
C MET A 62 17.18 -14.78 9.50
N VAL A 63 16.21 -14.46 10.35
CA VAL A 63 15.97 -15.20 11.60
C VAL A 63 15.55 -16.65 11.28
N ILE A 64 14.66 -16.84 10.32
CA ILE A 64 14.20 -18.18 9.90
C ILE A 64 15.37 -18.96 9.30
N SER A 65 16.18 -18.37 8.42
CA SER A 65 17.34 -19.03 7.79
C SER A 65 18.37 -19.48 8.84
N VAL A 66 18.70 -18.61 9.82
CA VAL A 66 19.61 -18.98 10.90
C VAL A 66 19.02 -20.07 11.80
N ALA A 67 17.71 -20.05 12.07
CA ALA A 67 17.03 -21.11 12.82
C ALA A 67 17.08 -22.44 12.07
N LEU A 68 16.86 -22.44 10.75
CA LEU A 68 16.98 -23.63 9.89
C LEU A 68 18.41 -24.17 9.82
N VAL A 69 19.39 -23.29 9.74
CA VAL A 69 20.82 -23.69 9.87
C VAL A 69 21.04 -24.37 11.22
N GLY A 70 20.53 -23.80 12.32
CA GLY A 70 20.57 -24.42 13.65
C GLY A 70 19.91 -25.80 13.68
N PHE A 71 18.75 -25.96 13.02
CA PHE A 71 18.07 -27.24 12.86
C PHE A 71 18.96 -28.26 12.11
N CYS A 72 19.62 -27.87 11.04
CA CYS A 72 20.54 -28.71 10.29
C CYS A 72 21.75 -29.20 11.12
N THR A 73 22.03 -28.55 12.26
CA THR A 73 23.10 -29.00 13.18
C THR A 73 22.66 -29.99 14.23
N LEU A 74 21.39 -30.40 14.28
CA LEU A 74 20.91 -31.44 15.21
C LEU A 74 21.47 -32.81 14.85
N ASP A 75 21.67 -33.65 15.86
CA ASP A 75 22.04 -35.07 15.66
C ASP A 75 20.78 -35.89 15.33
N PHE A 76 20.58 -36.17 14.06
CA PHE A 76 19.43 -36.93 13.56
C PHE A 76 19.56 -38.45 13.81
N THR A 77 20.65 -38.91 14.44
CA THR A 77 20.89 -40.33 14.71
C THR A 77 20.63 -40.72 16.15
N VAL A 78 20.21 -39.78 17.01
CA VAL A 78 19.92 -40.01 18.42
C VAL A 78 18.60 -40.77 18.58
N GLU A 79 18.63 -41.99 19.14
CA GLU A 79 17.45 -42.77 19.50
C GLU A 79 16.96 -42.38 20.91
N SER A 80 15.70 -42.76 21.22
CA SER A 80 15.04 -42.43 22.49
C SER A 80 15.80 -42.92 23.73
N ASN A 81 16.57 -44.01 23.60
CA ASN A 81 17.38 -44.60 24.69
C ASN A 81 18.85 -44.19 24.68
N ASP A 82 19.27 -43.28 23.78
CA ASP A 82 20.66 -42.82 23.69
C ASP A 82 21.01 -41.88 24.85
N THR A 83 22.23 -42.00 25.33
CA THR A 83 22.83 -41.11 26.34
C THR A 83 23.26 -39.74 25.77
N ARG A 84 23.31 -39.61 24.44
CA ARG A 84 23.68 -38.37 23.77
C ARG A 84 22.53 -37.39 23.71
N SER A 85 22.87 -36.09 23.63
CA SER A 85 21.93 -35.03 23.37
C SER A 85 21.65 -34.92 21.87
N VAL A 86 20.41 -34.59 21.48
CA VAL A 86 20.05 -34.20 20.11
C VAL A 86 20.79 -32.93 19.68
N ALA A 87 21.09 -32.05 20.63
CA ALA A 87 21.87 -30.84 20.35
C ALA A 87 23.35 -31.13 20.20
N THR A 88 23.94 -30.72 19.09
CA THR A 88 25.40 -30.77 18.85
C THR A 88 26.11 -29.56 19.46
N LYS A 89 27.43 -29.53 19.37
CA LYS A 89 28.22 -28.35 19.77
C LYS A 89 27.88 -27.09 18.95
N ALA A 90 27.42 -27.25 17.70
CA ALA A 90 27.04 -26.15 16.81
C ALA A 90 25.59 -25.65 17.04
N THR A 91 24.68 -26.47 17.55
CA THR A 91 23.27 -26.11 17.78
C THR A 91 23.10 -25.01 18.83
N LYS A 92 23.90 -25.07 19.92
CA LYS A 92 23.81 -24.08 21.00
C LYS A 92 24.15 -22.65 20.53
N PRO A 93 25.28 -22.39 19.84
CA PRO A 93 25.56 -21.04 19.32
C PRO A 93 24.55 -20.59 18.28
N ALA A 94 24.07 -21.49 17.39
CA ALA A 94 23.02 -21.14 16.44
C ALA A 94 21.73 -20.68 17.14
N ALA A 95 21.29 -21.40 18.19
CA ALA A 95 20.12 -20.99 18.97
C ALA A 95 20.31 -19.63 19.65
N TRP A 96 21.51 -19.36 20.20
CA TRP A 96 21.81 -18.06 20.81
C TRP A 96 21.81 -16.93 19.78
N ILE A 97 22.35 -17.16 18.56
CA ILE A 97 22.30 -16.17 17.48
C ILE A 97 20.83 -15.81 17.16
N VAL A 98 19.95 -16.80 17.02
CA VAL A 98 18.52 -16.55 16.78
C VAL A 98 17.91 -15.70 17.90
N VAL A 99 18.17 -16.03 19.17
CA VAL A 99 17.65 -15.27 20.33
C VAL A 99 18.16 -13.83 20.30
N ILE A 100 19.46 -13.63 20.02
CA ILE A 100 20.07 -12.30 19.92
C ILE A 100 19.45 -11.51 18.76
N MET A 101 19.27 -12.13 17.59
CA MET A 101 18.67 -11.47 16.42
C MET A 101 17.22 -11.03 16.72
N ILE A 102 16.43 -11.88 17.36
CA ILE A 102 15.05 -11.53 17.78
C ILE A 102 15.09 -10.37 18.78
N ALA A 103 15.97 -10.43 19.80
CA ALA A 103 16.09 -9.37 20.80
C ALA A 103 16.49 -8.03 20.16
N VAL A 104 17.49 -8.05 19.27
CA VAL A 104 17.92 -6.85 18.53
C VAL A 104 16.79 -6.32 17.65
N GLY A 105 16.07 -7.19 16.93
CA GLY A 105 14.91 -6.81 16.12
C GLY A 105 13.83 -6.12 16.95
N LEU A 106 13.47 -6.67 18.10
CA LEU A 106 12.49 -6.06 19.02
C LEU A 106 12.95 -4.70 19.56
N ILE A 107 14.22 -4.56 19.91
CA ILE A 107 14.78 -3.28 20.35
C ILE A 107 14.71 -2.25 19.22
N MET A 108 15.04 -2.64 17.98
CA MET A 108 14.97 -1.74 16.82
C MET A 108 13.54 -1.33 16.50
N VAL A 109 12.55 -2.25 16.59
CA VAL A 109 11.13 -1.91 16.45
C VAL A 109 10.71 -0.90 17.53
N ALA A 110 11.07 -1.15 18.79
CA ALA A 110 10.76 -0.21 19.88
C ALA A 110 11.42 1.16 19.65
N ALA A 111 12.71 1.20 19.28
CA ALA A 111 13.44 2.42 19.00
C ALA A 111 12.91 3.20 17.79
N SER A 112 12.24 2.50 16.84
CA SER A 112 11.60 3.10 15.67
C SER A 112 10.17 3.59 15.94
N SER A 113 9.64 3.40 17.15
CA SER A 113 8.25 3.70 17.47
C SER A 113 7.97 5.21 17.58
N LYS A 114 6.70 5.57 17.44
CA LYS A 114 6.19 6.94 17.66
C LYS A 114 6.56 7.48 19.06
N LEU A 115 6.73 6.59 20.07
CA LEU A 115 7.12 6.96 21.44
C LEU A 115 8.48 7.67 21.49
N PHE A 116 9.47 7.16 20.76
CA PHE A 116 10.84 7.69 20.77
C PHE A 116 11.15 8.64 19.62
N CYS A 117 10.37 8.56 18.56
CA CYS A 117 10.65 9.27 17.31
C CYS A 117 9.51 10.20 16.85
N ALA A 118 8.61 10.62 17.75
CA ALA A 118 7.42 11.43 17.40
C ALA A 118 7.73 12.60 16.47
N SER A 119 8.79 13.37 16.74
CA SER A 119 9.19 14.51 15.92
C SER A 119 9.59 14.11 14.48
N LYS A 120 10.24 12.94 14.31
CA LYS A 120 10.64 12.46 12.99
C LYS A 120 9.43 12.05 12.16
N TYR A 121 8.42 11.45 12.80
CA TYR A 121 7.16 11.14 12.15
C TYR A 121 6.41 12.41 11.72
N ALA A 122 6.30 13.39 12.64
CA ALA A 122 5.60 14.63 12.36
C ALA A 122 6.29 15.51 11.30
N SER A 123 7.60 15.37 11.09
CA SER A 123 8.37 16.20 10.16
C SER A 123 8.47 15.62 8.73
N LEU A 124 7.82 14.47 8.42
CA LEU A 124 7.85 13.87 7.09
C LEU A 124 7.04 14.65 6.04
N ILE A 125 6.15 15.53 6.48
CA ILE A 125 5.30 16.31 5.61
C ILE A 125 5.33 17.76 6.09
N ASN A 126 5.38 18.70 5.15
CA ASN A 126 5.20 20.12 5.40
C ASN A 126 3.82 20.51 4.90
N ILE A 127 2.97 21.05 5.79
CA ILE A 127 1.61 21.43 5.45
C ILE A 127 1.55 22.96 5.39
N GLU A 128 1.16 23.47 4.24
CA GLU A 128 0.93 24.89 4.01
C GLU A 128 -0.56 25.24 4.14
N ASP A 129 -0.87 26.39 4.71
CA ASP A 129 -2.26 26.89 4.70
C ASP A 129 -2.61 27.38 3.30
N GLY A 130 -3.63 26.76 2.68
CA GLY A 130 -4.14 27.12 1.37
C GLY A 130 -5.38 28.01 1.44
N ASP A 131 -5.62 28.76 0.38
CA ASP A 131 -6.87 29.48 0.14
C ASP A 131 -7.73 28.73 -0.87
N PHE A 132 -8.82 28.12 -0.40
CA PHE A 132 -9.70 27.31 -1.24
C PHE A 132 -10.22 28.04 -2.47
N GLN A 133 -10.50 29.34 -2.36
CA GLN A 133 -11.08 30.12 -3.46
C GLN A 133 -10.08 30.38 -4.59
N THR A 134 -8.82 30.53 -4.25
CA THR A 134 -7.76 30.82 -5.22
C THR A 134 -7.08 29.60 -5.75
N ASP A 135 -6.88 28.56 -4.92
CA ASP A 135 -6.10 27.39 -5.28
C ASP A 135 -6.93 26.33 -6.01
N ILE A 136 -8.25 26.26 -5.72
CA ILE A 136 -9.12 25.26 -6.33
C ILE A 136 -9.85 25.86 -7.53
N PRO A 137 -9.62 25.39 -8.76
CA PRO A 137 -10.29 25.90 -9.96
C PRO A 137 -11.80 25.86 -9.85
N GLU A 138 -12.46 26.92 -10.31
CA GLU A 138 -13.93 26.99 -10.33
C GLU A 138 -14.52 25.96 -11.32
N SER A 139 -15.40 25.12 -10.84
CA SER A 139 -16.12 24.13 -11.63
C SER A 139 -17.35 24.80 -12.26
N ARG A 140 -17.28 25.11 -13.54
CA ARG A 140 -18.36 25.84 -14.25
C ARG A 140 -19.44 24.94 -14.81
N GLN A 141 -19.11 23.69 -15.12
CA GLN A 141 -20.04 22.71 -15.70
C GLN A 141 -19.87 21.36 -15.02
N ILE A 142 -20.97 20.70 -14.70
CA ILE A 142 -20.96 19.35 -14.10
C ILE A 142 -20.33 18.32 -15.04
N ASN A 143 -20.49 18.53 -16.35
CA ASN A 143 -19.96 17.62 -17.38
C ASN A 143 -18.44 17.64 -17.50
N ASP A 144 -17.76 18.60 -16.86
CA ASP A 144 -16.28 18.69 -16.87
C ASP A 144 -15.67 18.06 -15.61
N ILE A 145 -16.48 17.52 -14.71
CA ILE A 145 -16.06 16.95 -13.43
C ILE A 145 -15.89 15.45 -13.56
N ALA A 146 -14.73 14.94 -13.18
CA ALA A 146 -14.47 13.50 -13.09
C ALA A 146 -15.19 12.90 -11.87
N LEU A 147 -16.40 12.39 -12.08
CA LEU A 147 -17.26 11.87 -11.02
C LEU A 147 -17.24 10.34 -10.90
N MET A 148 -16.52 9.66 -11.80
CA MET A 148 -16.48 8.22 -11.82
C MET A 148 -15.54 7.68 -10.75
N ASP A 149 -16.08 6.94 -9.80
CA ASP A 149 -15.27 6.16 -8.86
C ASP A 149 -14.65 4.91 -9.53
N THR A 150 -13.71 4.28 -8.83
CA THR A 150 -13.00 3.09 -9.31
C THR A 150 -13.95 1.90 -9.53
N SER A 151 -15.02 1.77 -8.75
CA SER A 151 -16.00 0.68 -8.91
C SER A 151 -16.77 0.78 -10.21
N THR A 152 -17.17 1.99 -10.60
CA THR A 152 -17.85 2.25 -11.88
C THR A 152 -16.87 2.09 -13.05
N ALA A 153 -15.64 2.62 -12.92
CA ALA A 153 -14.59 2.46 -13.93
C ALA A 153 -14.33 0.99 -14.25
N ARG A 154 -14.30 0.14 -13.21
CA ARG A 154 -14.16 -1.32 -13.37
C ARG A 154 -15.29 -1.92 -14.19
N ILE A 155 -16.54 -1.63 -13.87
CA ILE A 155 -17.71 -2.16 -14.59
C ILE A 155 -17.68 -1.76 -16.07
N ILE A 156 -17.35 -0.51 -16.37
CA ILE A 156 -17.30 -0.01 -17.75
C ILE A 156 -16.10 -0.59 -18.48
N GLY A 157 -14.94 -0.67 -17.84
CA GLY A 157 -13.73 -1.27 -18.42
C GLY A 157 -13.90 -2.76 -18.72
N GLU A 158 -14.51 -3.53 -17.81
CA GLU A 158 -14.83 -4.94 -18.06
C GLU A 158 -15.79 -5.10 -19.26
N ARG A 159 -16.75 -4.21 -19.45
CA ARG A 159 -17.65 -4.20 -20.62
C ARG A 159 -16.93 -3.88 -21.92
N ALA A 160 -15.99 -2.92 -21.88
CA ALA A 160 -15.21 -2.56 -23.08
C ALA A 160 -14.38 -3.75 -23.58
N VAL A 161 -13.73 -4.50 -22.69
CA VAL A 161 -12.97 -5.71 -23.03
C VAL A 161 -13.90 -6.89 -23.34
N GLY A 162 -15.04 -7.01 -22.66
CA GLY A 162 -16.01 -8.09 -22.84
C GLY A 162 -16.57 -8.22 -24.26
N SER A 163 -16.53 -7.14 -25.03
CA SER A 163 -16.92 -7.14 -26.45
C SER A 163 -15.85 -7.75 -27.38
N LEU A 164 -14.63 -7.99 -26.90
CA LEU A 164 -13.47 -8.48 -27.67
C LEU A 164 -13.21 -9.94 -27.33
N SER A 165 -13.82 -10.87 -28.10
CA SER A 165 -13.78 -12.32 -27.81
C SER A 165 -12.38 -12.90 -27.64
N ASP A 166 -11.41 -12.42 -28.43
CA ASP A 166 -10.04 -12.92 -28.42
C ASP A 166 -9.27 -12.44 -27.18
N VAL A 167 -9.59 -11.27 -26.65
CA VAL A 167 -8.99 -10.70 -25.45
C VAL A 167 -9.63 -11.30 -24.20
N VAL A 168 -10.96 -11.25 -24.08
CA VAL A 168 -11.68 -11.69 -22.86
C VAL A 168 -11.51 -13.18 -22.56
N SER A 169 -11.23 -13.99 -23.57
CA SER A 169 -10.99 -15.43 -23.40
C SER A 169 -9.64 -15.75 -22.74
N GLN A 170 -8.67 -14.84 -22.79
CA GLN A 170 -7.28 -15.04 -22.33
C GLN A 170 -6.90 -14.10 -21.20
N TYR A 171 -7.51 -12.92 -21.10
CA TYR A 171 -7.16 -11.85 -20.18
C TYR A 171 -8.39 -11.34 -19.44
N GLU A 172 -8.18 -10.80 -18.26
CA GLU A 172 -9.16 -10.10 -17.44
C GLU A 172 -8.66 -8.70 -17.11
N VAL A 173 -9.55 -7.74 -16.91
CA VAL A 173 -9.17 -6.38 -16.51
C VAL A 173 -8.74 -6.40 -15.05
N SER A 174 -7.60 -5.79 -14.73
CA SER A 174 -7.16 -5.61 -13.36
C SER A 174 -8.18 -4.82 -12.55
N GLY A 175 -8.40 -5.21 -11.29
CA GLY A 175 -9.20 -4.41 -10.36
C GLY A 175 -8.50 -3.12 -9.91
N ASN A 176 -7.18 -3.01 -10.14
CA ASN A 176 -6.38 -1.85 -9.74
C ASN A 176 -6.36 -0.83 -10.89
N TYR A 177 -6.99 0.31 -10.65
CA TYR A 177 -7.01 1.45 -11.56
C TYR A 177 -6.12 2.55 -10.99
N SER A 178 -5.17 3.05 -11.80
CA SER A 178 -4.46 4.29 -11.50
C SER A 178 -5.26 5.47 -12.04
N THR A 179 -5.42 6.51 -11.24
CA THR A 179 -5.89 7.81 -11.71
C THR A 179 -4.67 8.59 -12.17
N ILE A 180 -4.70 9.11 -13.38
CA ILE A 180 -3.59 9.80 -14.03
C ILE A 180 -4.06 11.11 -14.66
N ASP A 181 -3.15 12.04 -14.84
CA ASP A 181 -3.31 13.14 -15.79
C ASP A 181 -2.77 12.68 -17.15
N TYR A 182 -3.64 12.46 -18.11
CA TYR A 182 -3.22 12.10 -19.45
C TYR A 182 -3.55 13.23 -20.43
N ASN A 183 -2.50 13.95 -20.86
CA ASN A 183 -2.60 15.10 -21.75
C ASN A 183 -3.54 16.21 -21.22
N GLY A 184 -3.48 16.51 -19.93
CA GLY A 184 -4.30 17.56 -19.28
C GLY A 184 -5.73 17.12 -18.96
N ALA A 185 -6.04 15.81 -19.06
CA ALA A 185 -7.35 15.27 -18.75
C ALA A 185 -7.26 14.16 -17.69
N PRO A 186 -8.17 14.17 -16.69
CA PRO A 186 -8.25 13.08 -15.74
C PRO A 186 -8.65 11.78 -16.42
N MET A 187 -7.83 10.75 -16.30
CA MET A 187 -8.09 9.43 -16.84
C MET A 187 -7.88 8.35 -15.78
N LYS A 188 -8.45 7.17 -16.00
CA LYS A 188 -8.16 5.98 -15.21
C LYS A 188 -7.62 4.88 -16.10
N VAL A 189 -6.44 4.35 -15.78
CA VAL A 189 -5.81 3.27 -16.53
C VAL A 189 -5.77 1.99 -15.71
N ALA A 190 -6.05 0.86 -16.36
CA ALA A 190 -5.94 -0.47 -15.77
C ALA A 190 -5.22 -1.44 -16.70
N ALA A 191 -4.35 -2.26 -16.12
CA ALA A 191 -3.69 -3.34 -16.83
C ALA A 191 -4.67 -4.46 -17.18
N LEU A 192 -4.34 -5.24 -18.20
CA LEU A 192 -4.87 -6.58 -18.37
C LEU A 192 -4.01 -7.60 -17.62
N ASN A 193 -4.67 -8.58 -17.05
CA ASN A 193 -4.05 -9.71 -16.35
C ASN A 193 -4.27 -11.00 -17.14
N TYR A 194 -3.34 -11.95 -17.08
CA TYR A 194 -3.61 -13.29 -17.55
C TYR A 194 -4.70 -13.95 -16.69
N ALA A 195 -5.72 -14.51 -17.32
CA ALA A 195 -6.80 -15.24 -16.65
C ALA A 195 -6.30 -16.61 -16.14
N GLY A 196 -5.24 -16.60 -15.33
CA GLY A 196 -4.62 -17.75 -14.68
C GLY A 196 -3.42 -18.37 -15.41
N PHE A 197 -2.80 -19.35 -14.73
CA PHE A 197 -1.53 -19.95 -15.13
C PHE A 197 -1.53 -20.56 -16.53
N ILE A 198 -2.59 -21.28 -16.90
CA ILE A 198 -2.68 -21.93 -18.21
C ILE A 198 -2.72 -20.88 -19.34
N LYS A 199 -3.46 -19.78 -19.11
CA LYS A 199 -3.56 -18.68 -20.07
C LYS A 199 -2.22 -17.97 -20.24
N TYR A 200 -1.48 -17.78 -19.13
CA TYR A 200 -0.11 -17.28 -19.19
C TYR A 200 0.78 -18.21 -20.01
N MET A 201 0.78 -19.53 -19.74
CA MET A 201 1.63 -20.47 -20.45
C MET A 201 1.38 -20.48 -21.96
N ASN A 202 0.12 -20.33 -22.37
CA ASN A 202 -0.26 -20.29 -23.79
C ASN A 202 0.16 -18.97 -24.46
N ASN A 203 0.10 -17.85 -23.74
CA ASN A 203 0.29 -16.51 -24.32
C ASN A 203 1.64 -15.85 -23.94
N ARG A 204 2.48 -16.47 -23.11
CA ARG A 204 3.73 -15.86 -22.60
C ARG A 204 4.71 -15.37 -23.66
N LYS A 205 4.64 -15.92 -24.88
CA LYS A 205 5.48 -15.49 -26.00
C LYS A 205 4.93 -14.26 -26.71
N ASN A 206 3.61 -14.11 -26.71
CA ASN A 206 2.91 -13.01 -27.35
C ASN A 206 2.72 -11.81 -26.42
N GLY A 207 2.81 -12.02 -25.09
CA GLY A 207 2.58 -10.97 -24.09
C GLY A 207 1.10 -10.59 -23.97
N ILE A 208 0.85 -9.54 -23.20
CA ILE A 208 -0.47 -8.90 -23.04
C ILE A 208 -0.59 -7.81 -24.09
N PRO A 209 -1.67 -7.80 -24.92
CA PRO A 209 -1.71 -6.96 -26.11
C PRO A 209 -2.08 -5.50 -25.87
N GLY A 210 -2.43 -5.10 -24.64
CA GLY A 210 -2.84 -3.72 -24.36
C GLY A 210 -3.32 -3.50 -22.93
N TYR A 211 -4.01 -2.39 -22.74
CA TYR A 211 -4.55 -1.95 -21.46
C TYR A 211 -5.94 -1.32 -21.63
N VAL A 212 -6.61 -1.00 -20.54
CA VAL A 212 -7.90 -0.30 -20.53
C VAL A 212 -7.71 1.13 -20.06
N LEU A 213 -8.22 2.08 -20.85
CA LEU A 213 -8.27 3.49 -20.51
C LEU A 213 -9.72 3.90 -20.34
N VAL A 214 -10.03 4.56 -19.22
CA VAL A 214 -11.38 5.00 -18.87
C VAL A 214 -11.38 6.51 -18.73
N ASP A 215 -12.28 7.17 -19.45
CA ASP A 215 -12.57 8.59 -19.32
C ASP A 215 -13.66 8.79 -18.24
N PRO A 216 -13.32 9.26 -17.03
CA PRO A 216 -14.28 9.43 -15.95
C PRO A 216 -15.22 10.63 -16.15
N VAL A 217 -14.90 11.52 -17.09
CA VAL A 217 -15.73 12.68 -17.43
C VAL A 217 -16.81 12.27 -18.42
N LYS A 218 -16.41 11.59 -19.51
CA LYS A 218 -17.37 11.14 -20.54
C LYS A 218 -18.11 9.85 -20.18
N ASN A 219 -17.66 9.15 -19.13
CA ASN A 219 -18.16 7.83 -18.75
C ASN A 219 -17.96 6.76 -19.85
N GLU A 220 -16.81 6.78 -20.50
CA GLU A 220 -16.43 5.87 -21.58
C GLU A 220 -15.19 5.08 -21.19
N ALA A 221 -15.09 3.85 -21.70
CA ALA A 221 -13.90 3.02 -21.54
C ALA A 221 -13.48 2.45 -22.88
N HIS A 222 -12.18 2.46 -23.14
CA HIS A 222 -11.58 2.00 -24.38
C HIS A 222 -10.49 0.97 -24.09
N TYR A 223 -10.48 -0.11 -24.85
CA TYR A 223 -9.34 -0.99 -24.94
C TYR A 223 -8.31 -0.37 -25.88
N ILE A 224 -7.10 -0.17 -25.41
CA ILE A 224 -5.98 0.39 -26.18
C ILE A 224 -4.99 -0.73 -26.43
N GLN A 225 -4.75 -1.04 -27.69
CA GLN A 225 -3.72 -1.98 -28.11
C GLN A 225 -2.36 -1.26 -28.14
N THR A 226 -1.35 -1.87 -27.51
CA THR A 226 0.02 -1.34 -27.52
C THR A 226 0.77 -1.75 -28.79
N GLU A 227 1.72 -0.93 -29.23
CA GLU A 227 2.58 -1.26 -30.39
C GLU A 227 3.43 -2.50 -30.11
N LYS A 228 3.97 -2.61 -28.89
CA LYS A 228 4.70 -3.77 -28.40
C LYS A 228 3.90 -4.42 -27.29
N PRO A 229 3.81 -5.75 -27.24
CA PRO A 229 3.08 -6.43 -26.18
C PRO A 229 3.75 -6.24 -24.82
N ILE A 230 2.94 -6.19 -23.78
CA ILE A 230 3.41 -6.14 -22.39
C ILE A 230 3.90 -7.53 -22.00
N VAL A 231 5.19 -7.66 -21.71
CA VAL A 231 5.85 -8.91 -21.34
C VAL A 231 5.90 -9.08 -19.82
N TYR A 232 6.19 -7.98 -19.11
CA TYR A 232 6.31 -7.95 -17.65
C TYR A 232 5.01 -7.45 -17.02
N SER A 233 4.36 -8.31 -16.24
CA SER A 233 3.07 -8.02 -15.63
C SER A 233 3.00 -8.59 -14.21
N PRO A 234 2.23 -7.98 -13.29
CA PRO A 234 1.96 -8.55 -11.98
C PRO A 234 1.34 -9.95 -12.04
N SER A 235 0.54 -10.24 -13.07
CA SER A 235 -0.14 -11.52 -13.29
C SER A 235 0.71 -12.57 -14.02
N ALA A 236 1.88 -12.18 -14.52
CA ALA A 236 2.79 -13.10 -15.18
C ALA A 236 3.55 -13.99 -14.17
N TYR A 237 4.07 -15.11 -14.65
CA TYR A 237 4.82 -16.06 -13.83
C TYR A 237 6.29 -16.08 -14.21
N PHE A 238 7.08 -16.74 -13.38
CA PHE A 238 8.53 -16.91 -13.55
C PHE A 238 9.25 -15.57 -13.78
N ASN A 239 10.12 -15.47 -14.75
CA ASN A 239 10.94 -14.29 -15.02
C ASN A 239 10.14 -13.09 -15.59
N ASN A 240 8.94 -13.35 -16.10
CA ASN A 240 8.05 -12.30 -16.63
C ASN A 240 7.20 -11.66 -15.52
N ASN A 241 7.27 -12.17 -14.28
CA ASN A 241 6.59 -11.51 -13.16
C ASN A 241 7.27 -10.17 -12.87
N LEU A 242 6.50 -9.10 -12.95
CA LEU A 242 6.98 -7.72 -12.81
C LEU A 242 7.69 -7.47 -11.47
N TYR A 243 7.07 -7.90 -10.36
CA TYR A 243 7.64 -7.70 -9.02
C TYR A 243 9.02 -8.33 -8.91
N ARG A 244 9.16 -9.57 -9.41
CA ARG A 244 10.43 -10.29 -9.41
C ARG A 244 11.45 -9.61 -10.31
N HIS A 245 11.04 -9.19 -11.51
CA HIS A 245 11.91 -8.53 -12.46
C HIS A 245 12.53 -7.27 -11.86
N VAL A 246 11.71 -6.36 -11.36
CA VAL A 246 12.15 -5.09 -10.76
C VAL A 246 12.96 -5.34 -9.47
N GLN A 247 12.50 -6.25 -8.59
CA GLN A 247 13.21 -6.55 -7.34
C GLN A 247 14.59 -7.19 -7.59
N MET A 248 14.75 -8.00 -8.64
CA MET A 248 16.04 -8.57 -9.00
C MET A 248 16.99 -7.53 -9.63
N ALA A 249 16.46 -6.53 -10.34
CA ALA A 249 17.25 -5.41 -10.84
C ALA A 249 17.73 -4.51 -9.69
N TYR A 250 16.90 -4.34 -8.65
CA TYR A 250 17.19 -3.50 -7.48
C TYR A 250 17.04 -4.28 -6.16
N PRO A 251 17.92 -5.23 -5.87
CA PRO A 251 17.74 -6.19 -4.77
C PRO A 251 17.74 -5.58 -3.37
N THR A 252 18.26 -4.35 -3.22
CA THR A 252 18.31 -3.62 -1.94
C THR A 252 17.18 -2.61 -1.74
N TYR A 253 16.34 -2.38 -2.76
CA TYR A 253 15.25 -1.41 -2.67
C TYR A 253 14.01 -2.04 -2.04
N ILE A 254 13.30 -1.25 -1.24
CA ILE A 254 12.03 -1.63 -0.62
C ILE A 254 10.92 -1.00 -1.44
N PHE A 255 10.17 -1.81 -2.18
CA PHE A 255 9.05 -1.36 -2.99
C PHE A 255 7.74 -1.48 -2.22
N GLU A 256 6.80 -0.54 -2.43
CA GLU A 256 5.46 -0.55 -1.80
C GLU A 256 4.33 -0.62 -2.81
N GLY A 257 4.51 -0.71 -4.02
CA GLY A 257 3.45 -0.81 -5.00
C GLY A 257 4.01 -0.77 -6.40
N PHE A 258 3.14 -1.10 -7.35
CA PHE A 258 3.47 -1.10 -8.76
C PHE A 258 2.25 -0.58 -9.50
N TYR A 259 2.31 0.66 -9.96
CA TYR A 259 1.19 1.38 -10.54
C TYR A 259 1.39 1.52 -12.05
N LEU A 260 0.38 1.12 -12.82
CA LEU A 260 0.41 1.33 -14.27
C LEU A 260 0.05 2.76 -14.57
N GLU A 261 0.90 3.45 -15.34
CA GLU A 261 0.67 4.79 -15.84
C GLU A 261 1.04 4.88 -17.32
N LEU A 262 0.73 5.99 -17.94
CA LEU A 262 1.00 6.25 -19.35
C LEU A 262 1.90 7.49 -19.48
N ASN A 263 2.89 7.41 -20.36
CA ASN A 263 3.60 8.61 -20.77
C ASN A 263 2.74 9.46 -21.75
N ASP A 264 3.22 10.63 -22.14
CA ASP A 264 2.51 11.55 -23.05
C ASP A 264 2.15 10.93 -24.42
N ASP A 265 2.89 9.91 -24.85
CA ASP A 265 2.65 9.19 -26.10
C ASP A 265 1.65 8.03 -25.93
N GLY A 266 1.16 7.76 -24.71
CA GLY A 266 0.24 6.65 -24.39
C GLY A 266 0.94 5.30 -24.23
N ASN A 267 2.27 5.27 -24.09
CA ASN A 267 2.98 4.04 -23.78
C ASN A 267 2.84 3.70 -22.28
N PRO A 268 2.59 2.44 -21.96
CA PRO A 268 2.43 2.02 -20.56
C PRO A 268 3.79 1.88 -19.87
N TYR A 269 3.84 2.34 -18.62
CA TYR A 269 4.96 2.15 -17.69
C TYR A 269 4.44 1.73 -16.33
N TYR A 270 5.26 0.99 -15.58
CA TYR A 270 5.00 0.74 -14.17
C TYR A 270 5.86 1.65 -13.31
N ILE A 271 5.19 2.41 -12.46
CA ILE A 271 5.82 3.26 -11.44
C ILE A 271 5.93 2.45 -10.15
N CYS A 272 7.15 2.33 -9.66
CA CYS A 272 7.48 1.48 -8.52
C CYS A 272 8.13 2.34 -7.41
N PRO A 273 7.36 2.91 -6.47
CA PRO A 273 7.90 3.72 -5.38
C PRO A 273 8.88 2.94 -4.50
N VAL A 274 10.00 3.57 -4.19
CA VAL A 274 11.06 3.04 -3.32
C VAL A 274 10.98 3.74 -1.99
N LEU A 275 10.84 2.96 -0.91
CA LEU A 275 10.72 3.46 0.45
C LEU A 275 12.05 3.45 1.21
N GLU A 276 12.20 4.42 2.10
CA GLU A 276 13.19 4.39 3.16
C GLU A 276 12.58 4.78 4.52
N SER A 277 13.23 4.39 5.61
CA SER A 277 12.78 4.70 6.97
C SER A 277 13.56 5.87 7.55
N HIS A 278 12.84 6.85 8.11
CA HIS A 278 13.41 8.06 8.73
C HIS A 278 13.45 8.01 10.26
N ALA A 279 12.72 7.07 10.87
CA ALA A 279 12.69 6.87 12.32
C ALA A 279 13.21 5.47 12.69
N GLY A 280 14.45 5.40 13.19
CA GLY A 280 15.11 4.13 13.46
C GLY A 280 15.28 3.29 12.18
N LEU A 281 15.14 1.97 12.29
CA LEU A 281 15.23 1.09 11.13
C LEU A 281 13.90 0.86 10.41
N PHE A 282 12.76 0.97 11.10
CA PHE A 282 11.49 0.49 10.56
C PHE A 282 10.38 1.52 10.57
N GLY A 283 10.59 2.68 11.18
CA GLY A 283 9.56 3.69 11.38
C GLY A 283 9.65 4.89 10.44
N ALA A 284 8.55 5.65 10.36
CA ALA A 284 8.45 6.87 9.56
C ALA A 284 8.92 6.65 8.13
N LYS A 285 8.30 5.71 7.43
CA LYS A 285 8.62 5.40 6.03
C LYS A 285 8.17 6.53 5.13
N ASP A 286 9.01 6.86 4.17
CA ASP A 286 8.71 7.84 3.12
C ASP A 286 9.30 7.38 1.79
N VAL A 287 8.86 8.00 0.70
CA VAL A 287 9.37 7.70 -0.63
C VAL A 287 10.72 8.37 -0.83
N LYS A 288 11.70 7.58 -1.22
CA LYS A 288 13.05 8.05 -1.59
C LYS A 288 13.13 8.45 -3.06
N GLY A 289 12.38 7.74 -3.91
CA GLY A 289 12.36 7.89 -5.35
C GLY A 289 11.49 6.82 -5.97
N VAL A 290 11.50 6.71 -7.27
CA VAL A 290 10.75 5.70 -8.03
C VAL A 290 11.65 4.95 -8.98
N VAL A 291 11.34 3.68 -9.23
CA VAL A 291 11.84 2.94 -10.38
C VAL A 291 10.73 2.93 -11.42
N ILE A 292 11.03 3.44 -12.61
CA ILE A 292 10.14 3.39 -13.78
C ILE A 292 10.54 2.16 -14.58
N CYS A 293 9.57 1.29 -14.86
CA CYS A 293 9.78 0.06 -15.63
C CYS A 293 8.94 0.08 -16.90
N ASP A 294 9.59 -0.06 -18.07
CA ASP A 294 8.91 -0.35 -19.33
C ASP A 294 8.47 -1.83 -19.33
N PRO A 295 7.18 -2.13 -19.24
CA PRO A 295 6.72 -3.51 -19.18
C PRO A 295 6.82 -4.27 -20.51
N CYS A 296 7.09 -3.58 -21.61
CA CYS A 296 7.25 -4.20 -22.92
C CYS A 296 8.69 -4.69 -23.14
N THR A 297 9.69 -3.94 -22.71
CA THR A 297 11.12 -4.24 -22.87
C THR A 297 11.74 -4.84 -21.61
N GLY A 298 11.27 -4.44 -20.43
CA GLY A 298 11.84 -4.74 -19.13
C GLY A 298 12.92 -3.75 -18.71
N ASP A 299 13.14 -2.69 -19.47
CA ASP A 299 14.07 -1.63 -19.07
C ASP A 299 13.57 -0.94 -17.80
N THR A 300 14.51 -0.64 -16.91
CA THR A 300 14.21 -0.04 -15.62
C THR A 300 15.16 1.13 -15.33
N GLU A 301 14.62 2.25 -14.86
CA GLU A 301 15.38 3.44 -14.50
C GLU A 301 14.94 3.97 -13.13
N TYR A 302 15.90 4.35 -12.29
CA TYR A 302 15.62 4.95 -10.97
C TYR A 302 15.69 6.47 -11.07
N HIS A 303 14.70 7.14 -10.51
CA HIS A 303 14.63 8.59 -10.36
C HIS A 303 14.47 8.98 -8.89
N GLU A 304 15.18 10.01 -8.45
CA GLU A 304 14.89 10.67 -7.17
C GLU A 304 13.57 11.45 -7.29
N VAL A 305 12.87 11.69 -6.17
CA VAL A 305 11.57 12.42 -6.19
C VAL A 305 11.65 13.76 -6.92
N SER A 306 12.78 14.47 -6.78
CA SER A 306 13.00 15.76 -7.44
C SER A 306 13.24 15.71 -8.95
N ASP A 307 13.51 14.51 -9.49
CA ASP A 307 13.91 14.31 -10.91
C ASP A 307 12.95 13.37 -11.66
N VAL A 308 11.77 13.15 -11.07
CA VAL A 308 10.73 12.32 -11.68
C VAL A 308 10.13 13.02 -12.90
N PRO A 309 9.97 12.35 -14.06
CA PRO A 309 9.34 12.91 -15.23
C PRO A 309 7.92 13.45 -14.92
N HIS A 310 7.53 14.53 -15.60
CA HIS A 310 6.26 15.23 -15.33
C HIS A 310 4.99 14.40 -15.64
N TRP A 311 5.09 13.39 -16.50
CA TRP A 311 3.99 12.49 -16.82
C TRP A 311 3.77 11.39 -15.75
N VAL A 312 4.64 11.29 -14.77
CA VAL A 312 4.47 10.37 -13.64
C VAL A 312 3.62 11.05 -12.59
N ASP A 313 2.48 10.48 -12.31
CA ASP A 313 1.52 11.03 -11.35
C ASP A 313 1.64 10.45 -9.94
N ARG A 314 2.05 9.18 -9.82
CA ARG A 314 1.97 8.45 -8.56
C ARG A 314 3.34 8.06 -8.02
N VAL A 315 4.06 9.04 -7.52
CA VAL A 315 5.29 8.86 -6.72
C VAL A 315 4.93 8.44 -5.31
N TYR A 316 3.91 9.08 -4.73
CA TYR A 316 3.36 8.76 -3.42
C TYR A 316 2.03 8.00 -3.57
N ASP A 317 1.80 7.04 -2.67
CA ASP A 317 0.48 6.43 -2.55
C ASP A 317 -0.46 7.30 -1.70
N GLY A 318 -1.77 7.26 -2.00
CA GLY A 318 -2.77 8.02 -1.24
C GLY A 318 -2.81 7.65 0.24
N ASP A 319 -2.70 6.37 0.57
CA ASP A 319 -2.66 5.91 1.96
C ASP A 319 -1.42 6.45 2.69
N LEU A 320 -0.26 6.49 2.01
CA LEU A 320 0.98 6.99 2.60
C LEU A 320 0.90 8.49 2.91
N VAL A 321 0.36 9.31 1.97
CA VAL A 321 0.26 10.76 2.22
C VAL A 321 -0.76 11.09 3.30
N CYS A 322 -1.91 10.38 3.36
CA CYS A 322 -2.85 10.50 4.46
C CYS A 322 -2.22 10.08 5.79
N GLN A 323 -1.48 8.98 5.82
CA GLN A 323 -0.75 8.54 7.00
C GLN A 323 0.32 9.54 7.45
N LYS A 324 1.05 10.19 6.52
CA LYS A 324 2.00 11.27 6.84
C LYS A 324 1.29 12.47 7.44
N TYR A 325 0.11 12.83 6.91
CA TYR A 325 -0.72 13.89 7.49
C TYR A 325 -1.16 13.54 8.91
N ASP A 326 -1.60 12.32 9.17
CA ASP A 326 -2.00 11.86 10.50
C ASP A 326 -0.84 11.90 11.48
N TRP A 327 0.35 11.47 11.05
CA TRP A 327 1.55 11.61 11.89
C TRP A 327 1.86 13.07 12.23
N TYR A 328 1.73 13.97 11.28
CA TYR A 328 1.86 15.40 11.50
C TYR A 328 0.78 15.91 12.47
N GLY A 329 -0.49 15.61 12.19
CA GLY A 329 -1.63 16.10 12.96
C GLY A 329 -1.67 15.57 14.40
N GLU A 330 -1.30 14.33 14.61
CA GLU A 330 -1.27 13.71 15.94
C GLU A 330 -0.01 14.04 16.75
N LEU A 331 1.17 14.05 16.11
CA LEU A 331 2.46 14.01 16.80
C LEU A 331 3.19 15.36 16.85
N SER A 332 2.71 16.41 16.17
CA SER A 332 3.33 17.75 16.22
C SER A 332 3.36 18.34 17.63
N GLY A 333 2.38 17.99 18.48
CA GLY A 333 2.35 18.33 19.91
C GLY A 333 3.15 17.37 20.81
N GLY A 334 3.84 16.39 20.21
CA GLY A 334 4.60 15.34 20.90
C GLY A 334 3.76 14.13 21.28
N TYR A 335 4.44 12.98 21.47
CA TYR A 335 3.80 11.69 21.75
C TYR A 335 2.83 11.72 22.95
N TRP A 336 3.24 12.32 24.06
CA TRP A 336 2.39 12.34 25.27
C TRP A 336 1.13 13.17 25.10
N ASN A 337 1.18 14.23 24.27
CA ASN A 337 -0.02 14.97 23.91
C ASN A 337 -0.99 14.11 23.09
N SER A 338 -0.49 13.33 22.13
CA SER A 338 -1.35 12.46 21.30
C SER A 338 -2.01 11.33 22.09
N VAL A 339 -1.42 10.89 23.20
CA VAL A 339 -1.97 9.81 24.03
C VAL A 339 -2.92 10.30 25.12
N PHE A 340 -2.60 11.42 25.78
CA PHE A 340 -3.33 11.86 26.95
C PHE A 340 -4.06 13.20 26.80
N GLY A 341 -3.52 14.10 26.00
CA GLY A 341 -4.03 15.48 25.93
C GLY A 341 -4.91 15.76 24.74
N ASN A 342 -4.58 15.17 23.59
CA ASN A 342 -5.21 15.37 22.28
C ASN A 342 -5.39 16.85 21.88
N LYS A 343 -4.64 17.77 22.53
CA LYS A 343 -4.79 19.20 22.29
C LYS A 343 -4.27 19.56 20.91
N GLY A 344 -5.19 20.03 20.04
CA GLY A 344 -4.86 20.41 18.67
C GLY A 344 -4.54 19.22 17.76
N CYS A 345 -4.75 17.96 18.21
CA CYS A 345 -4.56 16.79 17.39
C CYS A 345 -5.65 16.69 16.32
N LYS A 346 -5.19 16.43 15.10
CA LYS A 346 -6.01 16.29 13.89
C LYS A 346 -5.66 15.00 13.19
N ARG A 347 -6.60 14.46 12.40
CA ARG A 347 -6.35 13.34 11.50
C ARG A 347 -7.21 13.47 10.25
N THR A 348 -6.84 12.75 9.22
CA THR A 348 -7.68 12.59 8.03
C THR A 348 -8.94 11.80 8.37
N THR A 349 -9.97 11.93 7.53
CA THR A 349 -11.13 11.03 7.54
C THR A 349 -10.75 9.66 6.98
N ASP A 350 -11.62 8.67 7.11
CA ASP A 350 -11.32 7.25 6.82
C ASP A 350 -11.15 6.93 5.32
N ASP A 351 -11.41 7.92 4.42
CA ASP A 351 -11.31 7.74 2.97
C ASP A 351 -10.79 9.02 2.30
N TYR A 352 -10.44 8.91 1.03
CA TYR A 352 -9.95 10.03 0.24
C TYR A 352 -10.35 9.90 -1.23
N GLY A 353 -10.39 11.02 -1.93
CA GLY A 353 -10.61 11.08 -3.37
C GLY A 353 -9.39 11.60 -4.13
N TYR A 354 -9.42 11.43 -5.44
CA TYR A 354 -8.40 11.94 -6.34
C TYR A 354 -8.96 13.09 -7.18
N LYS A 355 -8.14 14.11 -7.39
CA LYS A 355 -8.43 15.25 -8.26
C LYS A 355 -7.22 15.57 -9.12
N VAL A 356 -7.44 15.71 -10.42
CA VAL A 356 -6.41 16.19 -11.34
C VAL A 356 -6.46 17.71 -11.38
N MET A 357 -5.33 18.38 -11.11
CA MET A 357 -5.17 19.83 -11.14
C MET A 357 -3.74 20.17 -11.52
N ASP A 358 -3.59 21.18 -12.39
CA ASP A 358 -2.30 21.76 -12.78
C ASP A 358 -1.28 20.73 -13.32
N GLY A 359 -1.76 19.70 -14.00
CA GLY A 359 -0.93 18.65 -14.56
C GLY A 359 -0.49 17.57 -13.58
N ASP A 360 -1.11 17.49 -12.40
CA ASP A 360 -0.79 16.51 -11.36
C ASP A 360 -2.03 15.88 -10.75
N VAL A 361 -1.87 14.69 -10.19
CA VAL A 361 -2.91 14.04 -9.38
C VAL A 361 -2.75 14.41 -7.91
N TRP A 362 -3.80 14.93 -7.33
CA TRP A 362 -3.90 15.30 -5.93
C TRP A 362 -4.84 14.35 -5.19
N VAL A 363 -4.46 13.93 -3.99
CA VAL A 363 -5.38 13.35 -3.00
C VAL A 363 -6.05 14.49 -2.24
N TYR A 364 -7.35 14.39 -2.03
CA TYR A 364 -8.07 15.25 -1.08
C TYR A 364 -8.81 14.37 -0.07
N THR A 365 -8.85 14.83 1.17
CA THR A 365 -9.53 14.16 2.28
C THR A 365 -9.99 15.18 3.30
N GLY A 366 -11.08 14.89 3.99
CA GLY A 366 -11.49 15.68 5.14
C GLY A 366 -10.50 15.57 6.29
N VAL A 367 -10.47 16.58 7.13
CA VAL A 367 -9.67 16.60 8.35
C VAL A 367 -10.59 16.81 9.53
N THR A 368 -10.49 15.93 10.52
CA THR A 368 -11.30 15.98 11.74
C THR A 368 -10.42 16.03 12.99
N SER A 369 -11.05 16.33 14.13
CA SER A 369 -10.40 16.20 15.44
C SER A 369 -10.25 14.73 15.84
N VAL A 370 -9.17 14.36 16.50
CA VAL A 370 -8.95 12.99 17.01
C VAL A 370 -10.05 12.53 17.99
N ASN A 371 -10.79 13.46 18.57
CA ASN A 371 -11.87 13.17 19.53
C ASN A 371 -13.21 12.72 18.86
N GLY A 372 -13.24 12.50 17.55
CA GLY A 372 -14.33 11.78 16.91
C GLY A 372 -15.60 12.57 16.65
N ASP A 373 -15.49 13.82 16.25
CA ASP A 373 -16.64 14.57 15.75
C ASP A 373 -16.96 14.16 14.30
N GLU A 374 -18.25 13.98 13.97
CA GLU A 374 -18.77 13.68 12.63
C GLU A 374 -18.71 14.90 11.67
N SER A 375 -17.83 15.86 11.96
CA SER A 375 -17.68 17.09 11.19
C SER A 375 -16.23 17.39 10.88
N ASN A 376 -15.99 17.80 9.65
CA ASN A 376 -14.69 18.24 9.18
C ASN A 376 -14.38 19.64 9.73
N ILE A 377 -13.14 19.81 10.21
CA ILE A 377 -12.57 21.11 10.58
C ILE A 377 -11.84 21.76 9.40
N GLY A 378 -11.61 21.00 8.32
CA GLY A 378 -10.94 21.44 7.12
C GLY A 378 -10.74 20.29 6.14
N PHE A 379 -10.00 20.55 5.08
CA PHE A 379 -9.56 19.57 4.07
C PHE A 379 -8.05 19.62 3.92
N ALA A 380 -7.46 18.46 3.67
CA ALA A 380 -6.08 18.35 3.22
C ALA A 380 -6.05 17.97 1.75
N MET A 381 -5.16 18.57 0.99
CA MET A 381 -4.85 18.17 -0.39
C MET A 381 -3.35 17.92 -0.50
N MET A 382 -3.00 16.82 -1.14
CA MET A 382 -1.62 16.35 -1.23
C MET A 382 -1.32 15.90 -2.66
N ASN A 383 -0.31 16.52 -3.26
CA ASN A 383 0.16 16.19 -4.60
C ASN A 383 0.91 14.86 -4.58
N LEU A 384 0.51 13.90 -5.41
CA LEU A 384 1.09 12.57 -5.42
C LEU A 384 2.44 12.48 -6.15
N ARG A 385 2.80 13.47 -6.97
CA ARG A 385 4.10 13.52 -7.63
C ARG A 385 5.14 14.24 -6.79
N THR A 386 4.81 15.44 -6.30
CA THR A 386 5.77 16.34 -5.63
C THR A 386 5.78 16.19 -4.10
N GLY A 387 4.70 15.68 -3.50
CA GLY A 387 4.51 15.65 -2.06
C GLY A 387 4.07 17.01 -1.47
N GLU A 388 3.82 18.04 -2.30
CA GLU A 388 3.24 19.31 -1.85
C GLU A 388 1.93 19.06 -1.12
N SER A 389 1.73 19.72 0.02
CA SER A 389 0.58 19.46 0.88
C SER A 389 0.01 20.74 1.42
N LYS A 390 -1.30 20.91 1.25
CA LYS A 390 -2.06 22.09 1.66
C LYS A 390 -3.21 21.73 2.59
N TYR A 391 -3.46 22.60 3.55
CA TYR A 391 -4.61 22.51 4.43
C TYR A 391 -5.56 23.69 4.20
N TYR A 392 -6.80 23.39 3.94
CA TYR A 392 -7.87 24.38 3.72
C TYR A 392 -8.79 24.38 4.92
N LYS A 393 -8.91 25.52 5.57
CA LYS A 393 -9.78 25.71 6.75
C LYS A 393 -11.22 25.89 6.30
N VAL A 394 -11.88 24.79 5.99
CA VAL A 394 -13.27 24.73 5.55
C VAL A 394 -14.02 23.77 6.46
N ALA A 395 -14.77 24.29 7.41
CA ALA A 395 -15.61 23.46 8.27
C ALA A 395 -16.87 23.00 7.51
N GLY A 396 -17.27 21.75 7.71
CA GLY A 396 -18.44 21.19 7.03
C GLY A 396 -18.80 19.78 7.49
N ALA A 397 -19.75 19.16 6.79
CA ALA A 397 -20.07 17.77 7.00
C ALA A 397 -18.89 16.88 6.54
N GLU A 398 -18.67 15.80 7.24
CA GLU A 398 -17.76 14.74 6.82
C GLU A 398 -18.35 14.00 5.60
N GLU A 399 -17.49 13.38 4.78
CA GLU A 399 -17.84 12.77 3.50
C GLU A 399 -18.95 11.73 3.64
N TYR A 400 -18.84 10.82 4.60
CA TYR A 400 -19.86 9.78 4.83
C TYR A 400 -21.19 10.35 5.33
N SER A 401 -21.15 11.42 6.13
CA SER A 401 -22.35 12.13 6.57
C SER A 401 -23.06 12.79 5.39
N ALA A 402 -22.29 13.36 4.45
CA ALA A 402 -22.84 13.92 3.22
C ALA A 402 -23.46 12.83 2.31
N MET A 403 -22.77 11.69 2.18
CA MET A 403 -23.28 10.52 1.44
C MET A 403 -24.57 9.98 2.05
N ALA A 404 -24.60 9.78 3.36
CA ALA A 404 -25.78 9.30 4.08
C ALA A 404 -26.98 10.26 3.94
N SER A 405 -26.72 11.57 3.97
CA SER A 405 -27.73 12.60 3.73
C SER A 405 -28.31 12.52 2.31
N ALA A 406 -27.45 12.37 1.29
CA ALA A 406 -27.88 12.23 -0.11
C ALA A 406 -28.67 10.93 -0.32
N GLU A 407 -28.23 9.80 0.23
CA GLU A 407 -28.95 8.53 0.19
C GLU A 407 -30.33 8.63 0.88
N GLY A 408 -30.39 9.33 2.01
CA GLY A 408 -31.61 9.57 2.77
C GLY A 408 -32.69 10.29 1.95
N GLN A 409 -32.32 11.25 1.11
CA GLN A 409 -33.26 11.98 0.24
C GLN A 409 -33.91 11.09 -0.82
N VAL A 410 -33.21 10.04 -1.24
CA VAL A 410 -33.68 9.09 -2.29
C VAL A 410 -33.84 7.67 -1.76
N GLN A 411 -34.09 7.51 -0.47
CA GLN A 411 -34.18 6.22 0.22
C GLN A 411 -35.18 5.27 -0.46
N HIS A 412 -36.31 5.82 -0.96
CA HIS A 412 -37.36 5.05 -1.65
C HIS A 412 -36.89 4.45 -2.98
N LEU A 413 -35.77 4.93 -3.56
CA LEU A 413 -35.21 4.42 -4.81
C LEU A 413 -34.09 3.39 -4.55
N GLY A 414 -33.56 3.31 -3.32
CA GLY A 414 -32.48 2.40 -2.94
C GLY A 414 -31.15 2.72 -3.60
N TYR A 415 -30.93 3.97 -4.01
CA TYR A 415 -29.66 4.38 -4.62
C TYR A 415 -28.56 4.55 -3.59
N LYS A 416 -27.32 4.31 -4.03
CA LYS A 416 -26.10 4.44 -3.23
C LYS A 416 -25.25 5.58 -3.74
N ALA A 417 -24.75 6.42 -2.83
CA ALA A 417 -23.84 7.50 -3.14
C ALA A 417 -22.42 6.97 -3.40
N SER A 418 -21.73 7.58 -4.37
CA SER A 418 -20.27 7.44 -4.49
C SER A 418 -19.57 8.33 -3.46
N PHE A 419 -18.29 8.07 -3.19
CA PHE A 419 -17.46 9.02 -2.47
C PHE A 419 -17.53 10.40 -3.16
N PRO A 420 -17.73 11.50 -2.40
CA PRO A 420 -17.95 12.81 -2.98
C PRO A 420 -16.66 13.40 -3.57
N SER A 421 -16.78 14.10 -4.68
CA SER A 421 -15.72 14.94 -5.21
C SER A 421 -15.83 16.35 -4.64
N LEU A 422 -14.72 16.91 -4.13
CA LEU A 422 -14.67 18.27 -3.66
C LEU A 422 -14.48 19.23 -4.84
N ILE A 423 -15.41 20.15 -5.02
CA ILE A 423 -15.41 21.14 -6.10
C ILE A 423 -15.60 22.54 -5.55
N ASN A 424 -15.21 23.53 -6.35
CA ASN A 424 -15.41 24.94 -6.10
C ASN A 424 -16.57 25.45 -6.98
N ILE A 425 -17.67 25.86 -6.37
CA ILE A 425 -18.77 26.54 -7.08
C ILE A 425 -18.83 27.98 -6.58
N SER A 426 -18.43 28.91 -7.42
CA SER A 426 -18.42 30.36 -7.11
C SER A 426 -17.75 30.70 -5.77
N GLY A 427 -16.63 30.06 -5.47
CA GLY A 427 -15.88 30.23 -4.21
C GLY A 427 -16.43 29.41 -3.03
N ILE A 428 -17.48 28.62 -3.24
CA ILE A 428 -18.10 27.82 -2.17
C ILE A 428 -17.64 26.36 -2.29
N PRO A 429 -16.99 25.80 -1.27
CA PRO A 429 -16.66 24.39 -1.22
C PRO A 429 -17.94 23.56 -1.25
N THR A 430 -18.00 22.64 -2.20
CA THR A 430 -19.19 21.84 -2.45
C THR A 430 -18.79 20.40 -2.72
N TYR A 431 -19.45 19.45 -2.08
CA TYR A 431 -19.38 18.06 -2.49
C TYR A 431 -20.35 17.79 -3.64
N ILE A 432 -19.84 17.11 -4.67
CA ILE A 432 -20.66 16.50 -5.71
C ILE A 432 -20.45 14.99 -5.68
N MET A 433 -21.55 14.23 -5.73
CA MET A 433 -21.53 12.78 -5.74
C MET A 433 -22.54 12.23 -6.72
N VAL A 434 -22.30 11.04 -7.23
CA VAL A 434 -23.25 10.31 -8.06
C VAL A 434 -24.05 9.34 -7.21
N LEU A 435 -25.35 9.24 -7.50
CA LEU A 435 -26.24 8.26 -6.91
C LEU A 435 -26.49 7.14 -7.93
N LYS A 436 -26.18 5.91 -7.55
CA LYS A 436 -26.18 4.72 -8.41
C LYS A 436 -27.25 3.74 -7.98
N ASP A 437 -27.81 3.04 -8.96
CA ASP A 437 -28.67 1.88 -8.69
C ASP A 437 -27.85 0.64 -8.28
N ASN A 438 -28.54 -0.45 -7.95
CA ASN A 438 -27.90 -1.73 -7.57
C ASN A 438 -27.05 -2.36 -8.69
N GLY A 439 -27.20 -1.92 -9.94
CA GLY A 439 -26.40 -2.33 -11.08
C GLY A 439 -25.14 -1.48 -11.28
N GLY A 440 -24.90 -0.50 -10.38
CA GLY A 440 -23.77 0.42 -10.47
C GLY A 440 -23.93 1.53 -11.52
N LEU A 441 -25.15 1.72 -12.07
CA LEU A 441 -25.43 2.76 -13.06
C LEU A 441 -25.78 4.07 -12.37
N VAL A 442 -25.15 5.16 -12.84
CA VAL A 442 -25.44 6.53 -12.38
C VAL A 442 -26.88 6.91 -12.77
N LYS A 443 -27.66 7.37 -11.80
CA LYS A 443 -29.05 7.79 -11.96
C LYS A 443 -29.27 9.26 -11.63
N MET A 444 -28.55 9.79 -10.66
CA MET A 444 -28.72 11.16 -10.18
C MET A 444 -27.37 11.72 -9.71
N TYR A 445 -27.31 13.04 -9.59
CA TYR A 445 -26.24 13.76 -8.93
C TYR A 445 -26.78 14.41 -7.66
N ALA A 446 -25.98 14.40 -6.61
CA ALA A 446 -26.25 15.13 -5.39
C ALA A 446 -25.15 16.18 -5.16
N LEU A 447 -25.56 17.37 -4.77
CA LEU A 447 -24.68 18.49 -4.41
C LEU A 447 -24.93 18.84 -2.95
N CYS A 448 -23.86 18.92 -2.17
CA CYS A 448 -23.89 19.30 -0.76
C CYS A 448 -22.97 20.52 -0.55
N LEU A 449 -23.56 21.67 -0.30
CA LEU A 449 -22.84 22.89 0.04
C LEU A 449 -22.31 22.80 1.47
N LEU A 450 -21.01 22.87 1.67
CA LEU A 450 -20.40 22.63 2.98
C LEU A 450 -20.71 23.73 4.02
N TYR A 451 -20.89 24.96 3.56
CA TYR A 451 -21.26 26.10 4.44
C TYR A 451 -22.72 26.15 4.89
N THR A 452 -23.61 25.42 4.24
CA THR A 452 -25.07 25.50 4.47
C THR A 452 -25.64 24.30 5.19
N SER A 453 -24.84 23.26 5.43
CA SER A 453 -25.26 22.12 6.24
C SER A 453 -25.24 22.53 7.71
N PRO A 454 -26.38 22.81 8.37
CA PRO A 454 -26.37 23.05 9.80
C PRO A 454 -25.87 21.77 10.48
N SER A 455 -24.83 21.90 11.32
CA SER A 455 -24.45 20.82 12.22
C SER A 455 -25.71 20.35 12.96
N PRO A 456 -25.92 19.04 13.19
CA PRO A 456 -27.05 18.56 14.00
C PRO A 456 -27.12 19.19 15.39
N ARG A 457 -26.10 19.91 15.82
CA ARG A 457 -26.06 20.67 17.09
C ARG A 457 -26.62 22.09 17.01
N ASP A 458 -26.75 22.67 15.81
CA ASP A 458 -27.28 24.05 15.65
C ASP A 458 -28.80 24.11 15.61
N THR A 459 -29.50 22.98 15.74
CA THR A 459 -30.97 22.86 15.78
C THR A 459 -31.51 22.62 17.19
N ARG A 460 -30.78 23.04 18.25
CA ARG A 460 -31.30 23.03 19.62
C ARG A 460 -31.29 24.41 20.24
#